data_25b29881947186478e2a21077a9d8e0c
#
_entry.id   25b29881947186478e2a21077a9d8e0c
#
_cell.length_a   1.000
_cell.length_b   1.000
_cell.length_c   1.000
_cell.angle_alpha   90.00
_cell.angle_beta   90.00
_cell.angle_gamma   90.00
#
_symmetry.space_group_name_H-M   'P 1'
#
loop_
_entity.id
_entity.type
_entity.pdbx_description
1 polymer ?
#
loop_
_entity_poly.entity_id
_entity_poly.type
_entity_poly.pdbx_seq_one_letter_code
_entity_poly.pdbx_strand_id
1 'polypeptide(L)'
;SSADSWISARSFFHIFVNGEHLSYSLDLCPVKGSYVWIFDIAFMLNTGRNNISILGHNTALCRTSCLTQPNGLWCQLNIDSEPFLWTDNSWQAHPAECYSRHRPRRSLASACTEKVDLSKVPTNWRGLETEASSAGWTGPAQSAALQTADWELVPFPAPPMTVNHARFASLITRGSCHRQHAYTNVSFETMRHTKGDGIYGAETYLHSREPLDNTQVQLYADNPCRLFVNGILVYEQGVKPLLPGDSYQINRENCLRQHDGSTAVIPLTISLTEGWNRVTFFETVVPGTFGMAMILPDFGAHNLKIMRHPDQDAMPGWCIAGPLRTPLPNILGHLVLNQFDDLDFYIPVDERPVDESAFLNSYRFVPEKGSSRRLDAGQKLQLQENEYAVIAMPQCGYGCPDLEVQGHAGDILDVVSSTELDEGFVPPCHEGEKNVDTLILDDQKKEWMACLPRGLRYLMVVARKAADTITITNPVAAIREYNFENFGGFESSDSALNQIWRTSQRTLAATVQEIFIDSPTRDESQYVGDAMIQSWAVYHVYGDFGLAQKSLQEFAHCQFETGEM
;
A
#
# COMPACT_ATOMS: atom_id res chain seq x y z
N SER A 1 -9.46 -35.40 -17.40
CA SER A 1 -8.66 -35.36 -16.19
C SER A 1 -8.99 -34.12 -15.40
N SER A 2 -9.18 -34.21 -14.11
CA SER A 2 -9.26 -33.06 -13.21
C SER A 2 -7.85 -32.60 -12.83
N ALA A 3 -7.67 -31.32 -12.54
CA ALA A 3 -6.44 -30.82 -12.00
C ALA A 3 -6.73 -29.67 -11.04
N ASP A 4 -6.26 -29.77 -9.82
CA ASP A 4 -6.43 -28.76 -8.80
C ASP A 4 -5.10 -28.38 -8.16
N SER A 5 -4.95 -27.09 -7.87
CA SER A 5 -3.81 -26.50 -7.18
C SER A 5 -4.21 -26.11 -5.78
N TRP A 6 -3.47 -26.58 -4.79
CA TRP A 6 -3.61 -26.30 -3.38
C TRP A 6 -2.48 -25.38 -2.96
N ILE A 7 -2.80 -24.21 -2.45
CA ILE A 7 -1.80 -23.20 -2.09
C ILE A 7 -2.05 -22.69 -0.69
N SER A 8 -1.00 -22.61 0.10
CA SER A 8 -0.96 -21.92 1.37
C SER A 8 0.22 -20.97 1.41
N ALA A 9 -0.04 -19.72 1.79
CA ALA A 9 1.01 -18.75 2.07
C ALA A 9 0.69 -18.04 3.38
N ARG A 10 1.72 -17.74 4.15
CA ARG A 10 1.58 -16.92 5.38
C ARG A 10 1.67 -15.42 5.07
N SER A 11 1.14 -15.03 3.92
CA SER A 11 1.05 -13.65 3.43
C SER A 11 0.25 -13.64 2.13
N PHE A 12 0.28 -12.52 1.41
CA PHE A 12 -0.31 -12.45 0.08
C PHE A 12 0.42 -13.35 -0.91
N PHE A 13 -0.35 -13.94 -1.81
CA PHE A 13 0.21 -14.57 -3.00
C PHE A 13 -0.61 -14.22 -4.24
N HIS A 14 0.06 -14.21 -5.38
CA HIS A 14 -0.54 -14.30 -6.71
C HIS A 14 -0.08 -15.58 -7.37
N ILE A 15 -0.99 -16.29 -8.01
CA ILE A 15 -0.66 -17.49 -8.79
C ILE A 15 -0.92 -17.25 -10.27
N PHE A 16 0.02 -17.70 -11.08
CA PHE A 16 -0.04 -17.65 -12.53
C PHE A 16 0.17 -19.07 -13.09
N VAL A 17 -0.61 -19.41 -14.10
CA VAL A 17 -0.48 -20.67 -14.84
C VAL A 17 -0.26 -20.33 -16.30
N ASN A 18 0.87 -20.75 -16.87
CA ASN A 18 1.24 -20.48 -18.26
C ASN A 18 1.22 -18.98 -18.66
N GLY A 19 1.54 -18.11 -17.70
CA GLY A 19 1.56 -16.66 -17.88
C GLY A 19 0.25 -15.95 -17.56
N GLU A 20 -0.86 -16.67 -17.47
CA GLU A 20 -2.16 -16.12 -17.14
C GLU A 20 -2.39 -16.06 -15.63
N HIS A 21 -2.90 -14.94 -15.14
CA HIS A 21 -3.21 -14.74 -13.72
C HIS A 21 -4.46 -15.53 -13.34
N LEU A 22 -4.31 -16.50 -12.44
CA LEU A 22 -5.42 -17.32 -11.96
C LEU A 22 -6.16 -16.64 -10.81
N SER A 23 -5.45 -16.29 -9.75
CA SER A 23 -6.05 -15.72 -8.54
C SER A 23 -4.97 -15.16 -7.59
N TYR A 24 -5.43 -14.57 -6.50
CA TYR A 24 -4.56 -14.12 -5.39
C TYR A 24 -5.32 -14.20 -4.07
N SER A 25 -4.59 -14.29 -2.95
CA SER A 25 -5.16 -14.30 -1.60
C SER A 25 -5.12 -12.91 -0.96
N LEU A 26 -5.92 -12.74 0.10
CA LEU A 26 -5.66 -11.71 1.11
C LEU A 26 -4.68 -12.26 2.17
N ASP A 27 -4.05 -11.35 2.91
CA ASP A 27 -3.21 -11.68 4.05
C ASP A 27 -4.11 -12.03 5.25
N LEU A 28 -4.61 -13.26 5.25
CA LEU A 28 -5.47 -13.78 6.29
C LEU A 28 -4.66 -14.66 7.22
N CYS A 29 -4.75 -14.37 8.49
CA CYS A 29 -4.05 -15.09 9.52
C CYS A 29 -5.07 -15.76 10.45
N PRO A 30 -5.40 -17.03 10.22
CA PRO A 30 -6.14 -17.79 11.21
C PRO A 30 -5.31 -17.85 12.49
N VAL A 31 -5.94 -17.81 13.65
CA VAL A 31 -5.25 -17.86 14.95
C VAL A 31 -4.50 -19.18 15.15
N LYS A 32 -4.93 -20.23 14.46
CA LYS A 32 -4.25 -21.52 14.41
C LYS A 32 -4.22 -22.05 12.98
N GLY A 33 -3.06 -22.51 12.57
CA GLY A 33 -2.88 -23.09 11.23
C GLY A 33 -2.63 -22.06 10.13
N SER A 34 -2.77 -22.50 8.91
CA SER A 34 -2.69 -21.67 7.69
C SER A 34 -3.75 -22.14 6.71
N TYR A 35 -4.48 -21.20 6.11
CA TYR A 35 -5.46 -21.57 5.11
C TYR A 35 -4.82 -22.13 3.85
N VAL A 36 -5.51 -23.12 3.26
CA VAL A 36 -5.19 -23.69 1.94
C VAL A 36 -6.31 -23.32 0.98
N TRP A 37 -5.96 -22.58 -0.05
CA TRP A 37 -6.85 -22.28 -1.16
C TRP A 37 -6.74 -23.37 -2.22
N ILE A 38 -7.88 -23.82 -2.73
CA ILE A 38 -7.96 -24.89 -3.73
C ILE A 38 -8.56 -24.31 -5.00
N PHE A 39 -7.80 -24.33 -6.09
CA PHE A 39 -8.20 -23.79 -7.38
C PHE A 39 -8.27 -24.92 -8.43
N ASP A 40 -9.36 -24.99 -9.18
CA ASP A 40 -9.38 -25.78 -10.40
C ASP A 40 -8.51 -25.08 -11.46
N ILE A 41 -7.51 -25.78 -11.97
CA ILE A 41 -6.59 -25.28 -12.99
C ILE A 41 -6.59 -26.12 -14.26
N ALA A 42 -7.48 -27.13 -14.36
CA ALA A 42 -7.51 -28.04 -15.50
C ALA A 42 -7.67 -27.32 -16.84
N PHE A 43 -8.46 -26.24 -16.86
CA PHE A 43 -8.73 -25.44 -18.05
C PHE A 43 -7.54 -24.57 -18.52
N MET A 44 -6.53 -24.37 -17.67
CA MET A 44 -5.32 -23.59 -17.97
C MET A 44 -4.13 -24.46 -18.36
N LEU A 45 -4.22 -25.77 -18.17
CA LEU A 45 -3.11 -26.67 -18.46
C LEU A 45 -3.08 -27.08 -19.93
N ASN A 46 -1.90 -27.07 -20.50
CA ASN A 46 -1.61 -27.56 -21.84
C ASN A 46 -1.09 -28.99 -21.81
N THR A 47 -1.24 -29.73 -22.90
CA THR A 47 -0.53 -31.01 -23.09
C THR A 47 0.96 -30.74 -23.20
N GLY A 48 1.76 -31.37 -22.35
CA GLY A 48 3.21 -31.22 -22.30
C GLY A 48 3.66 -30.26 -21.22
N ARG A 49 4.54 -29.30 -21.56
CA ARG A 49 5.16 -28.38 -20.59
C ARG A 49 4.15 -27.33 -20.12
N ASN A 50 4.10 -27.13 -18.82
CA ASN A 50 3.35 -26.05 -18.17
C ASN A 50 4.26 -25.31 -17.19
N ASN A 51 3.94 -24.05 -16.92
CA ASN A 51 4.61 -23.24 -15.92
C ASN A 51 3.64 -22.78 -14.84
N ILE A 52 3.99 -22.98 -13.58
CA ILE A 52 3.28 -22.42 -12.43
C ILE A 52 4.23 -21.45 -11.73
N SER A 53 3.82 -20.20 -11.67
CA SER A 53 4.60 -19.14 -11.03
C SER A 53 3.81 -18.52 -9.90
N ILE A 54 4.46 -18.29 -8.78
CA ILE A 54 3.82 -17.73 -7.59
C ILE A 54 4.63 -16.53 -7.13
N LEU A 55 3.97 -15.36 -7.00
CA LEU A 55 4.53 -14.20 -6.35
C LEU A 55 4.04 -14.17 -4.90
N GLY A 56 4.93 -14.43 -3.95
CA GLY A 56 4.65 -14.28 -2.52
C GLY A 56 5.08 -12.90 -2.04
N HIS A 57 4.21 -12.19 -1.32
CA HIS A 57 4.49 -10.87 -0.77
C HIS A 57 4.14 -10.82 0.71
N ASN A 58 5.12 -10.55 1.56
CA ASN A 58 4.91 -10.31 2.99
C ASN A 58 5.18 -8.86 3.32
N THR A 59 4.16 -8.15 3.75
CA THR A 59 4.26 -6.76 4.16
C THR A 59 5.01 -6.58 5.48
N ALA A 60 5.20 -7.65 6.25
CA ALA A 60 5.71 -7.64 7.63
C ALA A 60 4.94 -6.66 8.56
N LEU A 61 3.73 -6.28 8.18
CA LEU A 61 2.89 -5.34 8.90
C LEU A 61 1.84 -6.09 9.71
N CYS A 62 1.72 -5.73 10.98
CA CYS A 62 0.55 -6.07 11.76
C CYS A 62 -0.62 -5.19 11.30
N ARG A 63 -1.71 -5.82 10.87
CA ARG A 63 -2.99 -5.17 10.60
C ARG A 63 -3.97 -5.52 11.72
N THR A 64 -5.10 -4.84 11.79
CA THR A 64 -6.17 -5.16 12.73
C THR A 64 -6.68 -6.59 12.58
N SER A 65 -6.57 -7.18 11.40
CA SER A 65 -7.02 -8.54 11.08
C SER A 65 -5.89 -9.56 10.85
N CYS A 66 -4.63 -9.16 10.95
CA CYS A 66 -3.51 -10.03 10.66
C CYS A 66 -2.30 -9.76 11.56
N LEU A 67 -1.79 -10.81 12.18
CA LEU A 67 -0.53 -10.77 12.92
C LEU A 67 0.64 -11.05 11.98
N THR A 68 1.79 -10.43 12.24
CA THR A 68 3.01 -10.76 11.51
C THR A 68 3.42 -12.21 11.77
N GLN A 69 3.58 -12.98 10.71
CA GLN A 69 4.03 -14.38 10.78
C GLN A 69 5.33 -14.57 9.99
N PRO A 70 6.10 -15.63 10.30
CA PRO A 70 7.22 -16.02 9.46
C PRO A 70 6.76 -16.31 8.03
N ASN A 71 7.55 -15.88 7.05
CA ASN A 71 7.27 -16.12 5.63
C ASN A 71 7.26 -17.62 5.33
N GLY A 72 6.39 -18.02 4.44
CA GLY A 72 6.34 -19.39 3.96
C GLY A 72 5.34 -19.54 2.82
N LEU A 73 5.66 -20.42 1.90
CA LEU A 73 4.82 -20.81 0.78
C LEU A 73 4.80 -22.32 0.66
N TRP A 74 3.63 -22.89 0.56
CA TRP A 74 3.41 -24.28 0.21
C TRP A 74 2.42 -24.38 -0.95
N CYS A 75 2.75 -25.21 -1.92
CA CYS A 75 1.89 -25.47 -3.08
C CYS A 75 1.92 -26.95 -3.41
N GLN A 76 0.76 -27.52 -3.75
CA GLN A 76 0.61 -28.86 -4.25
C GLN A 76 -0.33 -28.85 -5.45
N LEU A 77 0.04 -29.55 -6.49
CA LEU A 77 -0.80 -29.81 -7.65
C LEU A 77 -1.26 -31.27 -7.60
N ASN A 78 -2.55 -31.51 -7.72
CA ASN A 78 -3.13 -32.82 -7.89
C ASN A 78 -3.66 -33.00 -9.32
N ILE A 79 -3.51 -34.18 -9.87
CA ILE A 79 -4.12 -34.61 -11.13
C ILE A 79 -4.94 -35.86 -10.84
N ASP A 80 -6.22 -35.83 -11.22
CA ASP A 80 -7.20 -36.91 -10.95
C ASP A 80 -7.21 -37.31 -9.45
N SER A 81 -7.11 -36.30 -8.56
CA SER A 81 -7.08 -36.39 -7.10
C SER A 81 -5.81 -37.04 -6.51
N GLU A 82 -4.79 -37.26 -7.31
CA GLU A 82 -3.51 -37.78 -6.85
C GLU A 82 -2.44 -36.66 -6.84
N PRO A 83 -1.60 -36.55 -5.79
CA PRO A 83 -0.51 -35.57 -5.75
C PRO A 83 0.48 -35.80 -6.89
N PHE A 84 0.65 -34.79 -7.75
CA PHE A 84 1.54 -34.82 -8.90
C PHE A 84 2.81 -33.99 -8.71
N LEU A 85 2.68 -32.81 -8.10
CA LEU A 85 3.76 -31.88 -7.86
C LEU A 85 3.53 -31.19 -6.51
N TRP A 86 4.59 -30.94 -5.75
CA TRP A 86 4.54 -30.12 -4.53
C TRP A 86 5.82 -29.29 -4.39
N THR A 87 5.77 -28.24 -3.54
CA THR A 87 6.94 -27.41 -3.27
C THR A 87 8.02 -28.22 -2.57
N ASP A 88 9.13 -28.41 -3.24
CA ASP A 88 10.33 -29.09 -2.78
C ASP A 88 11.60 -28.39 -3.29
N ASN A 89 12.75 -29.06 -3.19
CA ASN A 89 14.03 -28.53 -3.62
C ASN A 89 14.17 -28.39 -5.16
N SER A 90 13.24 -28.88 -5.96
CA SER A 90 13.23 -28.73 -7.41
C SER A 90 12.68 -27.38 -7.86
N TRP A 91 11.95 -26.69 -6.99
CA TRP A 91 11.48 -25.35 -7.26
C TRP A 91 12.62 -24.35 -7.30
N GLN A 92 12.41 -23.28 -8.04
CA GLN A 92 13.33 -22.16 -8.07
C GLN A 92 12.67 -20.92 -7.48
N ALA A 93 13.42 -20.18 -6.70
CA ALA A 93 13.00 -18.94 -6.05
C ALA A 93 13.89 -17.78 -6.48
N HIS A 94 13.30 -16.63 -6.64
CA HIS A 94 14.00 -15.38 -6.91
C HIS A 94 13.57 -14.33 -5.88
N PRO A 95 14.51 -13.69 -5.15
CA PRO A 95 14.15 -12.59 -4.26
C PRO A 95 13.62 -11.42 -5.10
N ALA A 96 12.43 -10.92 -4.76
CA ALA A 96 11.79 -9.81 -5.46
C ALA A 96 12.40 -8.46 -5.04
N GLU A 97 13.70 -8.26 -5.32
CA GLU A 97 14.44 -7.02 -5.00
C GLU A 97 13.98 -5.80 -5.81
N CYS A 98 13.07 -6.02 -6.76
CA CYS A 98 12.41 -4.95 -7.49
C CYS A 98 11.50 -4.09 -6.59
N TYR A 99 10.98 -4.64 -5.49
CA TYR A 99 10.13 -3.90 -4.55
C TYR A 99 10.96 -3.16 -3.50
N SER A 100 10.71 -1.86 -3.36
CA SER A 100 11.28 -1.09 -2.27
C SER A 100 10.73 -1.53 -0.93
N ARG A 101 11.61 -1.79 0.04
CA ARG A 101 11.24 -2.23 1.40
C ARG A 101 10.72 -1.10 2.29
N HIS A 102 10.98 0.14 1.93
CA HIS A 102 10.68 1.31 2.75
C HIS A 102 9.55 2.11 2.10
N ARG A 103 8.32 1.74 2.45
CA ARG A 103 7.12 2.35 1.85
C ARG A 103 6.14 2.83 2.91
N PRO A 104 5.48 3.99 2.69
CA PRO A 104 4.41 4.43 3.57
C PRO A 104 3.23 3.45 3.49
N ARG A 105 2.54 3.27 4.61
CA ARG A 105 1.24 2.59 4.62
C ARG A 105 0.23 3.39 3.81
N ARG A 106 -0.68 2.69 3.14
CA ARG A 106 -1.83 3.32 2.50
C ARG A 106 -2.78 3.89 3.56
N SER A 107 -3.14 3.09 4.55
CA SER A 107 -3.88 3.49 5.75
C SER A 107 -3.48 2.60 6.93
N LEU A 108 -4.07 2.83 8.11
CA LEU A 108 -3.81 2.01 9.29
C LEU A 108 -4.21 0.54 9.07
N ALA A 109 -5.34 0.31 8.42
CA ALA A 109 -5.92 -1.01 8.19
C ALA A 109 -5.56 -1.62 6.82
N SER A 110 -4.85 -0.87 5.97
CA SER A 110 -4.42 -1.29 4.64
C SER A 110 -2.90 -1.55 4.59
N ALA A 111 -2.46 -2.14 3.50
CA ALA A 111 -1.05 -2.37 3.23
C ALA A 111 -0.29 -1.09 2.81
N CYS A 112 0.99 -1.24 2.46
CA CYS A 112 1.81 -0.15 1.95
C CYS A 112 1.51 0.16 0.48
N THR A 113 1.87 1.38 0.07
CA THR A 113 2.05 1.72 -1.34
C THR A 113 3.24 0.95 -1.91
N GLU A 114 3.32 0.81 -3.21
CA GLU A 114 4.39 0.09 -3.87
C GLU A 114 5.35 1.05 -4.61
N LYS A 115 6.64 0.70 -4.61
CA LYS A 115 7.62 1.27 -5.52
C LYS A 115 8.41 0.15 -6.13
N VAL A 116 8.29 0.01 -7.43
CA VAL A 116 8.80 -1.15 -8.17
C VAL A 116 9.81 -0.68 -9.21
N ASP A 117 11.01 -1.20 -9.12
CA ASP A 117 12.05 -1.05 -10.13
C ASP A 117 11.90 -2.18 -11.17
N LEU A 118 11.27 -1.87 -12.29
CA LEU A 118 10.95 -2.86 -13.32
C LEU A 118 12.19 -3.43 -14.03
N SER A 119 13.34 -2.75 -13.93
CA SER A 119 14.61 -3.30 -14.45
C SER A 119 15.07 -4.56 -13.71
N LYS A 120 14.62 -4.72 -12.46
CA LYS A 120 14.94 -5.85 -11.59
C LYS A 120 13.90 -6.96 -11.60
N VAL A 121 12.82 -6.79 -12.35
CA VAL A 121 11.80 -7.83 -12.51
C VAL A 121 12.33 -8.88 -13.49
N PRO A 122 12.40 -10.17 -13.12
CA PRO A 122 12.89 -11.22 -14.01
C PRO A 122 12.05 -11.28 -15.29
N THR A 123 12.71 -11.36 -16.44
CA THR A 123 12.03 -11.42 -17.73
C THR A 123 11.25 -12.72 -17.86
N ASN A 124 10.00 -12.63 -18.35
CA ASN A 124 9.11 -13.77 -18.62
C ASN A 124 8.89 -14.74 -17.43
N TRP A 125 9.08 -14.30 -16.19
CA TRP A 125 8.98 -15.17 -15.01
C TRP A 125 7.60 -15.86 -14.86
N ARG A 126 6.55 -15.29 -15.46
CA ARG A 126 5.19 -15.85 -15.47
C ARG A 126 4.98 -16.86 -16.59
N GLY A 127 5.75 -16.78 -17.67
CA GLY A 127 5.52 -17.51 -18.94
C GLY A 127 6.25 -18.85 -19.04
N LEU A 128 5.92 -19.59 -20.12
CA LEU A 128 6.54 -20.89 -20.44
C LEU A 128 8.02 -20.81 -20.82
N GLU A 129 8.48 -19.65 -21.29
CA GLU A 129 9.83 -19.43 -21.76
C GLU A 129 10.79 -18.94 -20.65
N THR A 130 10.40 -19.10 -19.38
CA THR A 130 11.29 -18.78 -18.27
C THR A 130 12.51 -19.69 -18.37
N GLU A 131 13.62 -19.14 -18.83
CA GLU A 131 14.89 -19.84 -18.74
C GLU A 131 15.31 -19.87 -17.29
N ALA A 132 15.19 -21.04 -16.67
CA ALA A 132 15.63 -21.30 -15.30
C ALA A 132 17.14 -21.02 -15.08
N SER A 133 17.88 -20.74 -16.15
CA SER A 133 19.28 -20.33 -16.15
C SER A 133 19.48 -18.81 -16.01
N SER A 134 18.42 -18.00 -15.93
CA SER A 134 18.56 -16.56 -15.76
C SER A 134 19.15 -16.23 -14.39
N ALA A 135 20.08 -15.28 -14.38
CA ALA A 135 20.82 -14.88 -13.18
C ALA A 135 19.86 -14.51 -12.03
N GLY A 136 20.11 -15.04 -10.83
CA GLY A 136 19.37 -14.71 -9.61
C GLY A 136 18.36 -15.76 -9.14
N TRP A 137 18.02 -16.76 -9.96
CA TRP A 137 17.18 -17.87 -9.51
C TRP A 137 18.02 -18.89 -8.74
N THR A 138 17.56 -19.27 -7.56
CA THR A 138 18.23 -20.23 -6.66
C THR A 138 17.23 -21.27 -6.18
N GLY A 139 17.72 -22.40 -5.67
CA GLY A 139 16.87 -23.34 -4.94
C GLY A 139 16.20 -22.62 -3.75
N PRO A 140 15.01 -23.06 -3.32
CA PRO A 140 14.29 -22.45 -2.22
C PRO A 140 15.12 -22.55 -0.93
N ALA A 141 15.15 -21.46 -0.16
CA ALA A 141 15.72 -21.49 1.16
C ALA A 141 14.78 -22.30 2.09
N GLN A 142 15.23 -23.42 2.57
CA GLN A 142 14.51 -24.14 3.63
C GLN A 142 14.68 -23.38 4.94
N SER A 143 13.59 -22.84 5.48
CA SER A 143 13.59 -22.30 6.82
C SER A 143 13.47 -23.42 7.84
N ALA A 144 14.42 -23.52 8.77
CA ALA A 144 14.31 -24.41 9.92
C ALA A 144 13.05 -24.11 10.78
N ALA A 145 12.53 -22.89 10.72
CA ALA A 145 11.29 -22.49 11.37
C ALA A 145 10.04 -23.15 10.78
N LEU A 146 10.08 -23.63 9.53
CA LEU A 146 8.96 -24.34 8.90
C LEU A 146 8.87 -25.82 9.31
N GLN A 147 9.86 -26.33 10.02
CA GLN A 147 9.84 -27.71 10.57
C GLN A 147 9.10 -27.78 11.92
N THR A 148 8.64 -26.65 12.47
CA THR A 148 7.88 -26.64 13.72
C THR A 148 6.42 -27.02 13.48
N ALA A 149 5.82 -27.72 14.44
CA ALA A 149 4.45 -28.27 14.43
C ALA A 149 3.31 -27.23 14.25
N ASP A 150 3.64 -25.97 14.01
CA ASP A 150 2.70 -24.85 14.03
C ASP A 150 2.08 -24.51 12.65
N TRP A 151 2.43 -25.22 11.58
CA TRP A 151 1.84 -25.03 10.28
C TRP A 151 0.81 -26.13 9.98
N GLU A 152 -0.27 -26.09 10.71
CA GLU A 152 -1.43 -26.91 10.40
C GLU A 152 -2.15 -26.33 9.17
N LEU A 153 -2.25 -27.12 8.10
CA LEU A 153 -2.93 -26.73 6.87
C LEU A 153 -4.43 -27.00 7.01
N VAL A 154 -5.23 -25.95 6.90
CA VAL A 154 -6.70 -26.02 6.99
C VAL A 154 -7.31 -25.55 5.68
N PRO A 155 -8.15 -26.35 5.01
CA PRO A 155 -8.85 -25.89 3.82
C PRO A 155 -9.61 -24.59 4.08
N PHE A 156 -9.49 -23.62 3.16
CA PHE A 156 -10.25 -22.39 3.26
C PHE A 156 -11.75 -22.70 3.20
N PRO A 157 -12.56 -22.31 4.19
CA PRO A 157 -13.93 -22.82 4.35
C PRO A 157 -14.97 -22.09 3.48
N ALA A 158 -14.54 -21.38 2.46
CA ALA A 158 -15.40 -20.70 1.49
C ALA A 158 -14.90 -20.98 0.06
N PRO A 159 -15.77 -20.78 -0.98
CA PRO A 159 -15.34 -20.92 -2.36
C PRO A 159 -14.16 -20.01 -2.68
N PRO A 160 -13.22 -20.43 -3.54
CA PRO A 160 -12.17 -19.55 -4.03
C PRO A 160 -12.76 -18.32 -4.72
N MET A 161 -12.12 -17.16 -4.51
CA MET A 161 -12.50 -15.93 -5.18
C MET A 161 -12.25 -16.05 -6.68
N THR A 162 -13.20 -15.56 -7.49
CA THR A 162 -12.98 -15.36 -8.93
C THR A 162 -12.27 -14.03 -9.18
N VAL A 163 -11.43 -14.02 -10.22
CA VAL A 163 -10.75 -12.80 -10.67
C VAL A 163 -11.21 -12.47 -12.08
N ASN A 164 -11.78 -11.29 -12.23
CA ASN A 164 -12.23 -10.75 -13.52
C ASN A 164 -11.38 -9.55 -13.91
N HIS A 165 -10.87 -9.52 -15.15
CA HIS A 165 -10.07 -8.39 -15.64
C HIS A 165 -10.99 -7.29 -16.19
N ALA A 166 -11.25 -6.26 -15.40
CA ALA A 166 -12.04 -5.10 -15.78
C ALA A 166 -11.19 -4.05 -16.49
N ARG A 167 -11.66 -3.57 -17.67
CA ARG A 167 -10.91 -2.57 -18.45
C ARG A 167 -11.20 -1.15 -17.98
N PHE A 168 -10.16 -0.31 -17.98
CA PHE A 168 -10.32 1.14 -17.94
C PHE A 168 -10.72 1.62 -19.34
N ALA A 169 -12.03 1.71 -19.57
CA ALA A 169 -12.62 1.94 -20.88
C ALA A 169 -12.91 3.41 -21.21
N SER A 170 -12.59 4.33 -20.30
CA SER A 170 -12.82 5.76 -20.50
C SER A 170 -11.60 6.57 -20.08
N LEU A 171 -11.22 7.54 -20.92
CA LEU A 171 -10.34 8.65 -20.53
C LEU A 171 -11.25 9.75 -19.99
N ILE A 172 -11.06 10.12 -18.72
CA ILE A 172 -11.85 11.17 -18.08
C ILE A 172 -11.23 12.53 -18.40
N THR A 173 -9.93 12.66 -18.19
CA THR A 173 -9.15 13.84 -18.51
C THR A 173 -7.70 13.48 -18.74
N ARG A 174 -6.97 14.34 -19.42
CA ARG A 174 -5.50 14.34 -19.49
C ARG A 174 -5.01 15.79 -19.47
N GLY A 175 -3.73 15.99 -19.25
CA GLY A 175 -3.13 17.31 -19.29
C GLY A 175 -1.71 17.31 -18.79
N SER A 176 -1.23 18.49 -18.38
CA SER A 176 0.09 18.67 -17.80
C SER A 176 0.02 18.81 -16.29
N CYS A 177 1.11 18.51 -15.62
CA CYS A 177 1.27 18.75 -14.19
C CYS A 177 2.63 19.41 -13.91
N HIS A 178 2.71 20.17 -12.84
CA HIS A 178 3.96 20.76 -12.40
C HIS A 178 3.95 20.92 -10.87
N ARG A 179 5.11 20.79 -10.26
CA ARG A 179 5.25 21.00 -8.83
C ARG A 179 4.99 22.47 -8.51
N GLN A 180 3.95 22.73 -7.72
CA GLN A 180 3.56 24.08 -7.29
C GLN A 180 4.13 24.43 -5.91
N HIS A 181 4.29 23.41 -5.03
CA HIS A 181 4.71 23.61 -3.66
C HIS A 181 6.05 22.92 -3.39
N ALA A 182 6.79 23.42 -2.42
CA ALA A 182 7.96 22.72 -1.96
C ALA A 182 7.56 21.52 -1.10
N TYR A 183 8.39 20.50 -1.15
CA TYR A 183 8.19 19.25 -0.47
C TYR A 183 9.44 18.85 0.29
N THR A 184 9.27 18.38 1.51
CA THR A 184 10.33 17.72 2.28
C THR A 184 9.75 16.55 3.06
N ASN A 185 10.54 15.50 3.26
CA ASN A 185 10.16 14.37 4.10
C ASN A 185 11.35 13.81 4.85
N VAL A 186 11.07 13.05 5.89
CA VAL A 186 12.04 12.21 6.60
C VAL A 186 11.41 10.85 6.87
N SER A 187 12.18 9.78 6.68
CA SER A 187 11.79 8.41 7.03
C SER A 187 12.71 7.85 8.10
N PHE A 188 12.14 7.20 9.10
CA PHE A 188 12.88 6.55 10.19
C PHE A 188 13.08 5.06 9.97
N GLU A 189 12.47 4.48 8.95
CA GLU A 189 12.38 3.03 8.77
C GLU A 189 13.76 2.36 8.68
N THR A 190 14.71 2.99 7.98
CA THR A 190 16.08 2.46 7.87
C THR A 190 16.78 2.35 9.23
N MET A 191 16.63 3.38 10.07
CA MET A 191 17.21 3.35 11.42
C MET A 191 16.50 2.36 12.32
N ARG A 192 15.18 2.29 12.24
CA ARG A 192 14.38 1.35 13.00
C ARG A 192 14.81 -0.10 12.76
N HIS A 193 15.08 -0.48 11.51
CA HIS A 193 15.56 -1.83 11.17
C HIS A 193 16.89 -2.19 11.84
N THR A 194 17.73 -1.20 12.08
CA THR A 194 19.05 -1.43 12.70
C THR A 194 19.05 -1.26 14.20
N LYS A 195 18.21 -0.36 14.75
CA LYS A 195 18.24 0.05 16.16
C LYS A 195 16.97 -0.32 16.93
N GLY A 196 15.90 -0.73 16.26
CA GLY A 196 14.63 -1.17 16.87
C GLY A 196 13.58 -0.07 16.97
N ASP A 197 12.44 -0.43 17.55
CA ASP A 197 11.31 0.46 17.76
C ASP A 197 11.60 1.49 18.88
N GLY A 198 10.98 2.66 18.79
CA GLY A 198 11.18 3.69 19.81
C GLY A 198 10.74 5.08 19.36
N ILE A 199 11.16 6.10 20.09
CA ILE A 199 10.97 7.48 19.68
C ILE A 199 12.20 7.93 18.92
N TYR A 200 11.97 8.52 17.76
CA TYR A 200 13.00 9.09 16.91
C TYR A 200 12.78 10.59 16.78
N GLY A 201 13.87 11.32 16.67
CA GLY A 201 13.88 12.74 16.37
C GLY A 201 14.52 13.01 15.02
N ALA A 202 14.02 14.03 14.33
CA ALA A 202 14.61 14.54 13.10
C ALA A 202 14.73 16.06 13.16
N GLU A 203 15.77 16.60 12.55
CA GLU A 203 16.03 18.03 12.50
C GLU A 203 16.47 18.46 11.12
N THR A 204 15.98 19.62 10.70
CA THR A 204 16.44 20.33 9.50
C THR A 204 16.32 21.84 9.72
N TYR A 205 16.93 22.62 8.82
CA TYR A 205 16.85 24.07 8.83
C TYR A 205 16.26 24.58 7.52
N LEU A 206 15.28 25.48 7.64
CA LEU A 206 14.65 26.19 6.52
C LEU A 206 15.19 27.61 6.48
N HIS A 207 15.77 28.04 5.37
CA HIS A 207 16.16 29.43 5.17
C HIS A 207 15.04 30.19 4.47
N SER A 208 14.53 31.24 5.11
CA SER A 208 13.59 32.19 4.50
C SER A 208 14.28 33.52 4.21
N ARG A 209 14.00 34.12 3.05
CA ARG A 209 14.55 35.43 2.70
C ARG A 209 13.85 36.59 3.39
N GLU A 210 12.63 36.37 3.82
CA GLU A 210 11.79 37.34 4.49
C GLU A 210 10.97 36.67 5.58
N PRO A 211 10.47 37.38 6.60
CA PRO A 211 9.56 36.82 7.56
C PRO A 211 8.28 36.33 6.89
N LEU A 212 7.82 35.15 7.24
CA LEU A 212 6.57 34.57 6.76
C LEU A 212 5.65 34.32 7.95
N ASP A 213 4.62 35.13 8.12
CA ASP A 213 3.64 35.00 9.17
C ASP A 213 2.42 34.20 8.69
N ASN A 214 1.92 33.32 9.58
CA ASN A 214 0.71 32.53 9.34
C ASN A 214 0.75 31.73 8.04
N THR A 215 1.91 31.17 7.72
CA THR A 215 2.09 30.38 6.51
C THR A 215 1.39 29.03 6.66
N GLN A 216 0.48 28.72 5.74
CA GLN A 216 -0.22 27.45 5.70
C GLN A 216 0.72 26.36 5.17
N VAL A 217 0.85 25.27 5.91
CA VAL A 217 1.61 24.08 5.50
C VAL A 217 0.74 22.85 5.68
N GLN A 218 1.07 21.78 4.96
CA GLN A 218 0.43 20.49 5.14
C GLN A 218 1.45 19.51 5.73
N LEU A 219 1.11 18.92 6.87
CA LEU A 219 1.91 17.88 7.52
C LEU A 219 1.27 16.51 7.25
N TYR A 220 2.10 15.54 6.96
CA TYR A 220 1.77 14.12 6.85
C TYR A 220 2.62 13.39 7.88
N ALA A 221 1.99 12.69 8.80
CA ALA A 221 2.67 11.87 9.81
C ALA A 221 1.88 10.59 10.05
N ASP A 222 2.60 9.49 10.25
CA ASP A 222 1.99 8.16 10.34
C ASP A 222 1.61 7.77 11.77
N ASN A 223 2.25 8.37 12.79
CA ASN A 223 2.08 7.98 14.19
C ASN A 223 2.07 9.20 15.12
N PRO A 224 1.82 8.98 16.43
CA PRO A 224 1.94 10.04 17.43
C PRO A 224 3.24 10.81 17.29
N CYS A 225 3.13 12.11 17.07
CA CYS A 225 4.26 12.96 16.73
C CYS A 225 4.17 14.37 17.32
N ARG A 226 5.28 15.07 17.29
CA ARG A 226 5.39 16.49 17.65
C ARG A 226 6.26 17.23 16.66
N LEU A 227 5.81 18.40 16.26
CA LEU A 227 6.53 19.31 15.36
C LEU A 227 6.82 20.63 16.07
N PHE A 228 8.06 21.07 16.02
CA PHE A 228 8.51 22.37 16.55
C PHE A 228 9.12 23.19 15.41
N VAL A 229 8.86 24.49 15.45
CA VAL A 229 9.55 25.46 14.61
C VAL A 229 10.17 26.51 15.52
N ASN A 230 11.48 26.70 15.42
CA ASN A 230 12.26 27.60 16.29
C ASN A 230 12.04 27.34 17.79
N GLY A 231 11.86 26.06 18.17
CA GLY A 231 11.60 25.63 19.55
C GLY A 231 10.16 25.85 20.04
N ILE A 232 9.28 26.39 19.20
CA ILE A 232 7.86 26.56 19.51
C ILE A 232 7.10 25.33 19.01
N LEU A 233 6.32 24.68 19.89
CA LEU A 233 5.44 23.57 19.52
C LEU A 233 4.33 24.08 18.61
N VAL A 234 4.29 23.58 17.38
CA VAL A 234 3.28 23.94 16.38
C VAL A 234 2.25 22.84 16.15
N TYR A 235 2.62 21.60 16.45
CA TYR A 235 1.71 20.44 16.33
C TYR A 235 2.07 19.33 17.32
N GLU A 236 1.02 18.70 17.87
CA GLU A 236 1.13 17.51 18.73
C GLU A 236 -0.06 16.59 18.45
N GLN A 237 0.22 15.32 18.19
CA GLN A 237 -0.79 14.29 17.99
C GLN A 237 -0.54 13.11 18.92
N GLY A 238 -1.58 12.72 19.68
CA GLY A 238 -1.67 11.41 20.33
C GLY A 238 -0.66 11.11 21.43
N VAL A 239 0.11 12.09 21.88
CA VAL A 239 1.11 11.88 22.93
C VAL A 239 0.48 12.17 24.29
N LYS A 240 0.03 11.13 25.02
CA LYS A 240 -0.14 11.28 26.47
C LYS A 240 1.26 11.50 27.05
N PRO A 241 1.46 12.53 27.90
CA PRO A 241 2.72 12.68 28.60
C PRO A 241 2.96 11.40 29.42
N LEU A 242 4.11 10.75 29.19
CA LEU A 242 4.57 9.66 30.04
C LEU A 242 4.83 10.24 31.42
N LEU A 243 4.23 9.66 32.44
CA LEU A 243 4.53 10.03 33.81
C LEU A 243 5.93 9.52 34.16
N PRO A 244 6.67 10.24 35.05
CA PRO A 244 7.95 9.76 35.53
C PRO A 244 7.79 8.38 36.17
N GLY A 245 8.52 7.39 35.67
CA GLY A 245 8.43 6.00 36.12
C GLY A 245 7.67 5.05 35.20
N ASP A 246 6.99 5.54 34.19
CA ASP A 246 6.41 4.69 33.15
C ASP A 246 7.55 4.06 32.33
N SER A 247 7.67 2.74 32.43
CA SER A 247 8.51 2.00 31.49
C SER A 247 7.88 2.09 30.12
N TYR A 248 8.63 2.55 29.13
CA TYR A 248 8.19 2.57 27.74
C TYR A 248 8.08 1.12 27.25
N GLN A 249 6.98 0.47 27.55
CA GLN A 249 6.54 -0.64 26.76
C GLN A 249 5.75 -0.03 25.60
N ILE A 250 6.34 -0.03 24.42
CA ILE A 250 5.59 0.16 23.19
C ILE A 250 4.65 -1.02 23.12
N ASN A 251 3.53 -0.88 23.80
CA ASN A 251 2.48 -1.87 23.73
C ASN A 251 1.81 -1.66 22.37
N ARG A 252 1.88 -2.68 21.49
CA ARG A 252 1.20 -2.67 20.18
C ARG A 252 -0.27 -2.25 20.32
N GLU A 253 -0.93 -2.58 21.43
CA GLU A 253 -2.28 -2.15 21.76
C GLU A 253 -2.40 -0.63 21.93
N ASN A 254 -1.42 0.04 22.52
CA ASN A 254 -1.47 1.49 22.72
C ASN A 254 -1.22 2.27 21.42
N CYS A 255 -0.41 1.75 20.51
CA CYS A 255 -0.23 2.33 19.18
C CYS A 255 -1.51 2.19 18.33
N LEU A 256 -2.21 1.06 18.43
CA LEU A 256 -3.46 0.82 17.69
C LEU A 256 -4.67 1.58 18.29
N ARG A 257 -4.71 1.78 19.61
CA ARG A 257 -5.83 2.48 20.29
C ARG A 257 -5.73 4.01 20.27
N GLN A 258 -4.59 4.58 19.95
CA GLN A 258 -4.40 6.04 19.92
C GLN A 258 -4.53 6.65 18.50
N HIS A 259 -4.70 5.82 17.50
CA HIS A 259 -4.98 6.27 16.16
C HIS A 259 -6.49 6.47 15.98
N ASP A 260 -6.91 7.71 15.83
CA ASP A 260 -8.25 8.07 15.34
C ASP A 260 -8.39 7.85 13.82
N GLY A 261 -7.50 7.05 13.23
CA GLY A 261 -7.53 6.65 11.83
C GLY A 261 -7.13 7.73 10.82
N SER A 262 -6.78 8.91 11.30
CA SER A 262 -6.42 9.99 10.38
C SER A 262 -4.90 10.05 10.15
N THR A 263 -4.40 9.31 9.18
CA THR A 263 -3.19 9.71 8.44
C THR A 263 -3.51 10.94 7.57
N ALA A 264 -4.42 11.77 8.02
CA ALA A 264 -4.93 12.89 7.30
C ALA A 264 -3.81 13.89 7.03
N VAL A 265 -3.91 14.51 5.89
CA VAL A 265 -3.23 15.78 5.62
C VAL A 265 -3.62 16.76 6.74
N ILE A 266 -2.66 17.10 7.57
CA ILE A 266 -2.87 17.97 8.72
C ILE A 266 -2.55 19.40 8.28
N PRO A 267 -3.55 20.28 8.11
CA PRO A 267 -3.30 21.68 7.82
C PRO A 267 -2.74 22.36 9.08
N LEU A 268 -1.57 22.96 8.94
CA LEU A 268 -0.90 23.70 10.01
C LEU A 268 -0.62 25.12 9.59
N THR A 269 -0.51 26.00 10.56
CA THR A 269 -0.02 27.35 10.39
C THR A 269 1.31 27.49 11.10
N ILE A 270 2.36 27.88 10.37
CA ILE A 270 3.68 28.16 10.93
C ILE A 270 4.09 29.59 10.63
N SER A 271 5.00 30.12 11.47
CA SER A 271 5.68 31.39 11.19
C SER A 271 7.18 31.13 11.07
N LEU A 272 7.79 31.74 10.06
CA LEU A 272 9.23 31.69 9.81
C LEU A 272 9.80 33.10 9.94
N THR A 273 10.95 33.20 10.59
CA THR A 273 11.72 34.45 10.62
C THR A 273 12.60 34.58 9.38
N GLU A 274 13.03 35.78 9.06
CA GLU A 274 14.09 35.99 8.08
C GLU A 274 15.35 35.23 8.51
N GLY A 275 16.01 34.56 7.56
CA GLY A 275 17.18 33.73 7.82
C GLY A 275 16.81 32.27 8.12
N TRP A 276 17.61 31.63 8.97
CA TRP A 276 17.49 30.21 9.29
C TRP A 276 16.42 29.94 10.34
N ASN A 277 15.54 29.00 10.04
CA ASN A 277 14.50 28.50 10.93
C ASN A 277 14.72 27.02 11.19
N ARG A 278 14.80 26.65 12.43
CA ARG A 278 15.00 25.26 12.87
C ARG A 278 13.66 24.55 12.92
N VAL A 279 13.58 23.40 12.25
CA VAL A 279 12.42 22.51 12.30
C VAL A 279 12.84 21.22 12.97
N THR A 280 12.14 20.85 14.04
CA THR A 280 12.39 19.62 14.80
C THR A 280 11.12 18.79 14.84
N PHE A 281 11.25 17.51 14.53
CA PHE A 281 10.15 16.56 14.49
C PHE A 281 10.47 15.34 15.33
N PHE A 282 9.50 14.87 16.12
CA PHE A 282 9.60 13.64 16.90
C PHE A 282 8.43 12.74 16.58
N GLU A 283 8.70 11.45 16.48
CA GLU A 283 7.68 10.45 16.18
C GLU A 283 7.93 9.14 16.93
N THR A 284 6.84 8.47 17.32
CA THR A 284 6.88 7.09 17.79
C THR A 284 6.97 6.16 16.59
N VAL A 285 8.10 5.46 16.46
CA VAL A 285 8.40 4.63 15.30
C VAL A 285 8.25 3.16 15.66
N VAL A 286 7.35 2.49 14.96
CA VAL A 286 7.02 1.06 15.05
C VAL A 286 7.04 0.44 13.65
N PRO A 287 6.94 -0.89 13.51
CA PRO A 287 6.86 -1.51 12.19
C PRO A 287 5.77 -0.88 11.31
N GLY A 288 6.18 -0.43 10.12
CA GLY A 288 5.31 0.24 9.16
C GLY A 288 5.17 1.75 9.32
N THR A 289 5.86 2.37 10.29
CA THR A 289 6.00 3.82 10.32
C THR A 289 6.91 4.27 9.20
N PHE A 290 6.42 5.12 8.30
CA PHE A 290 7.28 5.74 7.29
C PHE A 290 8.03 6.93 7.86
N GLY A 291 7.33 7.85 8.52
CA GLY A 291 7.85 9.08 9.08
C GLY A 291 6.98 10.28 8.76
N MET A 292 7.60 11.39 8.41
CA MET A 292 6.92 12.66 8.16
C MET A 292 7.20 13.19 6.76
N ALA A 293 6.18 13.77 6.13
CA ALA A 293 6.33 14.64 4.99
C ALA A 293 5.69 16.00 5.25
N MET A 294 6.20 17.06 4.63
CA MET A 294 5.66 18.40 4.75
C MET A 294 5.63 19.09 3.38
N ILE A 295 4.49 19.66 3.06
CA ILE A 295 4.30 20.53 1.91
C ILE A 295 4.23 21.97 2.40
N LEU A 296 5.08 22.82 1.84
CA LEU A 296 5.17 24.22 2.15
C LEU A 296 4.72 25.04 0.95
N PRO A 297 3.94 26.10 1.12
CA PRO A 297 3.47 26.90 0.00
C PRO A 297 4.63 27.55 -0.74
N ASP A 298 4.42 27.73 -2.02
CA ASP A 298 5.25 28.35 -3.05
C ASP A 298 6.66 28.82 -2.65
N PHE A 299 7.61 27.91 -2.76
CA PHE A 299 9.02 28.21 -2.49
C PHE A 299 9.72 28.96 -3.61
N GLY A 300 9.13 29.00 -4.80
CA GLY A 300 9.71 29.74 -5.93
C GLY A 300 9.83 31.22 -5.63
N ALA A 301 8.85 31.79 -4.93
CA ALA A 301 8.83 33.21 -4.54
C ALA A 301 9.74 33.45 -3.32
N HIS A 302 9.82 32.54 -2.37
CA HIS A 302 10.51 32.76 -1.09
C HIS A 302 11.91 32.11 -0.99
N ASN A 303 12.35 31.38 -2.02
CA ASN A 303 13.68 30.73 -2.09
C ASN A 303 14.07 29.99 -0.80
N LEU A 304 13.17 29.20 -0.25
CA LEU A 304 13.45 28.41 0.92
C LEU A 304 14.51 27.34 0.61
N LYS A 305 15.58 27.30 1.37
CA LYS A 305 16.60 26.26 1.30
C LYS A 305 16.43 25.36 2.49
N ILE A 306 16.55 24.07 2.26
CA ILE A 306 16.52 23.06 3.33
C ILE A 306 17.93 22.56 3.54
N MET A 307 18.49 22.73 4.75
CA MET A 307 19.88 22.36 5.05
C MET A 307 19.98 21.67 6.40
N ARG A 308 20.97 20.80 6.50
CA ARG A 308 21.30 20.08 7.74
C ARG A 308 21.65 21.02 8.88
N HIS A 309 22.49 22.03 8.63
CA HIS A 309 22.92 23.00 9.62
C HIS A 309 23.35 24.31 8.91
N PRO A 310 23.06 25.49 9.49
CA PRO A 310 23.42 26.79 8.91
C PRO A 310 24.91 26.99 8.67
N ASP A 311 25.75 26.45 9.56
CA ASP A 311 27.19 26.70 9.59
C ASP A 311 28.02 25.62 8.88
N GLN A 312 27.39 24.58 8.34
CA GLN A 312 28.07 23.52 7.63
C GLN A 312 27.82 23.65 6.12
N ASP A 313 28.88 23.65 5.34
CA ASP A 313 28.81 23.79 3.90
C ASP A 313 27.74 22.87 3.26
N ALA A 314 26.68 23.51 2.85
CA ALA A 314 25.71 23.11 1.83
C ALA A 314 25.30 21.62 1.78
N MET A 315 25.08 20.95 2.88
CA MET A 315 24.48 19.60 2.87
C MET A 315 22.97 19.68 3.05
N PRO A 316 22.16 19.52 1.97
CA PRO A 316 20.72 19.51 2.07
C PRO A 316 20.26 18.21 2.73
N GLY A 317 19.32 18.26 3.66
CA GLY A 317 18.72 17.06 4.24
C GLY A 317 18.27 17.20 5.70
N TRP A 318 18.06 16.04 6.29
CA TRP A 318 17.62 15.85 7.67
C TRP A 318 18.67 15.12 8.47
N CYS A 319 18.88 15.52 9.71
CA CYS A 319 19.58 14.75 10.73
C CYS A 319 18.57 13.93 11.51
N ILE A 320 18.87 12.66 11.78
CA ILE A 320 18.00 11.75 12.52
C ILE A 320 18.75 11.20 13.72
N ALA A 321 18.08 11.10 14.87
CA ALA A 321 18.59 10.47 16.07
C ALA A 321 17.52 9.56 16.69
N GLY A 322 17.95 8.44 17.27
CA GLY A 322 17.06 7.53 17.99
C GLY A 322 17.53 6.08 17.97
N PRO A 323 16.81 5.17 18.65
CA PRO A 323 15.70 5.50 19.55
C PRO A 323 16.17 6.28 20.79
N LEU A 324 15.41 7.31 21.17
CA LEU A 324 15.72 8.16 22.32
C LEU A 324 15.47 7.40 23.61
N ARG A 325 16.46 7.39 24.53
CA ARG A 325 16.41 6.62 25.77
C ARG A 325 15.79 7.38 26.95
N THR A 326 15.49 8.65 26.79
CA THR A 326 15.00 9.52 27.87
C THR A 326 13.51 9.77 27.73
N PRO A 327 12.72 9.71 28.82
CA PRO A 327 11.31 10.06 28.78
C PRO A 327 11.11 11.49 28.29
N LEU A 328 10.25 11.67 27.31
CA LEU A 328 9.94 12.92 26.62
C LEU A 328 9.51 14.12 27.49
N PRO A 329 8.93 14.00 28.71
CA PRO A 329 8.40 15.14 29.44
C PRO A 329 9.41 16.24 29.76
N ASN A 330 10.69 15.89 29.96
CA ASN A 330 11.74 16.87 30.26
C ASN A 330 12.47 17.38 29.02
N ILE A 331 12.26 16.73 27.89
CA ILE A 331 12.92 17.03 26.62
C ILE A 331 12.23 18.19 25.91
N LEU A 332 10.93 18.37 26.13
CA LEU A 332 10.08 19.22 25.30
C LEU A 332 10.16 20.71 25.58
N GLY A 333 10.70 21.11 26.75
CA GLY A 333 10.95 22.53 27.05
C GLY A 333 12.34 23.01 26.65
N HIS A 334 13.33 22.10 26.54
CA HIS A 334 14.73 22.44 26.38
C HIS A 334 15.56 21.44 25.60
N LEU A 335 14.97 20.67 24.70
CA LEU A 335 15.80 20.02 23.70
C LEU A 335 16.42 21.07 22.79
N VAL A 336 17.38 21.72 23.38
CA VAL A 336 18.49 22.26 22.64
C VAL A 336 19.22 21.03 22.13
N LEU A 337 19.12 20.79 20.85
CA LEU A 337 19.76 19.68 20.15
C LEU A 337 21.30 19.66 20.24
N ASN A 338 21.89 20.44 21.09
CA ASN A 338 23.29 20.31 21.52
C ASN A 338 23.60 18.93 22.15
N GLN A 339 22.57 18.09 22.39
CA GLN A 339 22.74 16.70 22.81
C GLN A 339 22.64 15.69 21.66
N PHE A 340 22.38 16.13 20.44
CA PHE A 340 22.59 15.31 19.24
C PHE A 340 24.05 15.36 18.76
N ASP A 341 25.01 15.55 19.65
CA ASP A 341 26.43 15.37 19.32
C ASP A 341 26.75 13.96 18.82
N ASP A 342 25.87 12.99 19.10
CA ASP A 342 25.82 11.66 18.50
C ASP A 342 24.73 11.58 17.40
N LEU A 343 24.69 12.49 16.44
CA LEU A 343 23.86 12.38 15.25
C LEU A 343 24.29 11.17 14.43
N ASP A 344 23.69 10.05 14.74
CA ASP A 344 24.06 8.74 14.23
C ASP A 344 23.77 8.55 12.74
N PHE A 345 22.95 9.42 12.16
CA PHE A 345 22.49 9.21 10.79
C PHE A 345 22.12 10.52 10.08
N TYR A 346 22.69 10.72 8.91
CA TYR A 346 22.34 11.79 8.00
C TYR A 346 21.80 11.20 6.69
N ILE A 347 20.62 11.66 6.27
CA ILE A 347 20.04 11.30 4.99
C ILE A 347 20.03 12.52 4.08
N PRO A 348 20.79 12.53 2.96
CA PRO A 348 20.68 13.53 1.93
C PRO A 348 19.25 13.62 1.37
N VAL A 349 18.84 14.81 0.89
CA VAL A 349 17.50 15.02 0.35
C VAL A 349 17.18 14.08 -0.81
N ASP A 350 18.19 13.80 -1.65
CA ASP A 350 18.02 13.04 -2.89
C ASP A 350 18.07 11.52 -2.72
N GLU A 351 18.55 11.02 -1.57
CA GLU A 351 18.73 9.57 -1.31
C GLU A 351 17.69 8.98 -0.36
N ARG A 352 16.80 9.80 0.16
CA ARG A 352 15.79 9.33 1.11
C ARG A 352 14.60 8.68 0.43
N PRO A 353 13.96 7.72 1.08
CA PRO A 353 12.65 7.24 0.65
C PRO A 353 11.66 8.41 0.57
N VAL A 354 10.89 8.48 -0.50
CA VAL A 354 9.89 9.53 -0.75
C VAL A 354 8.51 8.98 -0.44
N ASP A 355 7.71 9.74 0.27
CA ASP A 355 6.26 9.55 0.30
C ASP A 355 5.68 10.16 -0.98
N GLU A 356 5.51 9.34 -2.01
CA GLU A 356 5.06 9.79 -3.32
C GLU A 356 3.63 10.34 -3.28
N SER A 357 2.79 9.87 -2.36
CA SER A 357 1.43 10.40 -2.22
C SER A 357 1.46 11.85 -1.73
N ALA A 358 2.22 12.12 -0.68
CA ALA A 358 2.44 13.49 -0.22
C ALA A 358 3.20 14.32 -1.27
N PHE A 359 4.16 13.71 -1.97
CA PHE A 359 4.91 14.39 -3.02
C PHE A 359 4.02 14.84 -4.17
N LEU A 360 3.14 14.00 -4.69
CA LEU A 360 2.22 14.36 -5.77
C LEU A 360 1.15 15.39 -5.33
N ASN A 361 0.82 15.46 -4.05
CA ASN A 361 -0.03 16.55 -3.53
C ASN A 361 0.65 17.93 -3.59
N SER A 362 1.96 18.00 -3.80
CA SER A 362 2.67 19.25 -4.07
C SER A 362 2.53 19.71 -5.54
N TYR A 363 1.92 18.89 -6.40
CA TYR A 363 1.73 19.19 -7.82
C TYR A 363 0.37 19.88 -8.07
N ARG A 364 0.36 20.73 -9.09
CA ARG A 364 -0.85 21.23 -9.71
C ARG A 364 -1.07 20.51 -11.03
N PHE A 365 -2.28 19.98 -11.19
CA PHE A 365 -2.73 19.34 -12.41
C PHE A 365 -3.55 20.31 -13.25
N VAL A 366 -3.22 20.44 -14.53
CA VAL A 366 -3.87 21.37 -15.46
C VAL A 366 -4.53 20.56 -16.58
N PRO A 367 -5.87 20.45 -16.59
CA PRO A 367 -6.57 19.62 -17.57
C PRO A 367 -6.57 20.23 -18.96
N GLU A 368 -6.43 19.38 -19.97
CA GLU A 368 -6.66 19.70 -21.38
C GLU A 368 -8.16 19.68 -21.66
N LYS A 369 -8.69 20.81 -22.17
CA LYS A 369 -10.12 20.92 -22.49
C LYS A 369 -10.54 19.93 -23.56
N GLY A 370 -11.64 19.21 -23.32
CA GLY A 370 -12.24 18.29 -24.30
C GLY A 370 -11.49 16.98 -24.49
N SER A 371 -10.59 16.62 -23.57
CA SER A 371 -9.80 15.39 -23.64
C SER A 371 -10.59 14.10 -23.32
N SER A 372 -11.77 14.23 -22.70
CA SER A 372 -12.62 13.09 -22.33
C SER A 372 -13.08 12.31 -23.55
N ARG A 373 -12.87 10.99 -23.52
CA ARG A 373 -13.32 10.06 -24.59
C ARG A 373 -13.36 8.62 -24.12
N ARG A 374 -14.02 7.76 -24.90
CA ARG A 374 -13.92 6.30 -24.74
C ARG A 374 -12.53 5.82 -25.17
N LEU A 375 -12.03 4.81 -24.49
CA LEU A 375 -10.81 4.10 -24.86
C LEU A 375 -11.16 2.76 -25.49
N ASP A 376 -10.74 2.56 -26.73
CA ASP A 376 -10.92 1.29 -27.42
C ASP A 376 -9.92 0.22 -26.92
N ALA A 377 -10.22 -1.05 -27.20
CA ALA A 377 -9.31 -2.15 -26.87
C ALA A 377 -7.99 -1.98 -27.64
N GLY A 378 -6.86 -2.14 -26.93
CA GLY A 378 -5.52 -1.98 -27.52
C GLY A 378 -5.08 -0.53 -27.76
N GLN A 379 -5.93 0.46 -27.45
CA GLN A 379 -5.52 1.86 -27.54
C GLN A 379 -4.45 2.15 -26.52
N LYS A 380 -3.37 2.78 -26.98
CA LYS A 380 -2.23 3.20 -26.16
C LYS A 380 -2.47 4.58 -25.57
N LEU A 381 -2.09 4.75 -24.31
CA LEU A 381 -1.92 6.06 -23.68
C LEU A 381 -0.44 6.42 -23.76
N GLN A 382 -0.15 7.61 -24.25
CA GLN A 382 1.19 8.14 -24.37
C GLN A 382 1.30 9.44 -23.57
N LEU A 383 2.32 9.50 -22.71
CA LEU A 383 2.58 10.62 -21.82
C LEU A 383 4.05 11.06 -21.96
N GLN A 384 4.25 12.36 -22.10
CA GLN A 384 5.57 12.99 -21.98
C GLN A 384 5.83 13.36 -20.51
N GLU A 385 7.04 13.77 -20.21
CA GLU A 385 7.40 14.22 -18.86
C GLU A 385 6.45 15.35 -18.40
N ASN A 386 5.98 15.23 -17.14
CA ASN A 386 5.01 16.13 -16.53
C ASN A 386 3.62 16.14 -17.21
N GLU A 387 3.27 15.07 -17.90
CA GLU A 387 1.90 14.81 -18.34
C GLU A 387 1.21 13.76 -17.47
N TYR A 388 -0.12 13.83 -17.42
CA TYR A 388 -0.97 12.85 -16.73
C TYR A 388 -2.19 12.50 -17.55
N ALA A 389 -2.80 11.35 -17.21
CA ALA A 389 -4.09 10.92 -17.71
C ALA A 389 -4.91 10.26 -16.61
N VAL A 390 -6.20 10.56 -16.52
CA VAL A 390 -7.18 9.91 -15.64
C VAL A 390 -8.05 9.00 -16.46
N ILE A 391 -8.04 7.73 -16.13
CA ILE A 391 -8.84 6.68 -16.79
C ILE A 391 -9.80 6.03 -15.81
N ALA A 392 -10.91 5.50 -16.32
CA ALA A 392 -11.97 4.96 -15.49
C ALA A 392 -12.49 3.60 -15.98
N MET A 393 -12.81 2.74 -15.03
CA MET A 393 -13.68 1.59 -15.24
C MET A 393 -15.15 2.00 -15.24
N PRO A 394 -16.05 1.23 -15.86
CA PRO A 394 -17.48 1.49 -15.80
C PRO A 394 -18.04 1.47 -14.37
N GLN A 395 -17.47 0.64 -13.51
CA GLN A 395 -17.94 0.40 -12.15
C GLN A 395 -16.76 0.34 -11.17
N CYS A 396 -17.06 0.64 -9.90
CA CYS A 396 -16.16 0.43 -8.78
C CYS A 396 -15.96 -1.08 -8.54
N GLY A 397 -14.76 -1.46 -8.13
CA GLY A 397 -14.44 -2.83 -7.72
C GLY A 397 -13.31 -2.88 -6.70
N TYR A 398 -13.06 -4.04 -6.14
CA TYR A 398 -11.92 -4.31 -5.27
C TYR A 398 -10.93 -5.21 -5.99
N GLY A 399 -9.72 -4.73 -6.21
CA GLY A 399 -8.76 -5.46 -7.01
C GLY A 399 -7.42 -4.76 -7.19
N CYS A 400 -6.59 -5.36 -8.03
CA CYS A 400 -5.22 -4.90 -8.33
C CYS A 400 -5.17 -4.21 -9.69
N PRO A 401 -4.69 -2.96 -9.81
CA PRO A 401 -4.33 -2.37 -11.09
C PRO A 401 -3.29 -3.25 -11.82
N ASP A 402 -3.46 -3.38 -13.13
CA ASP A 402 -2.58 -4.16 -14.00
C ASP A 402 -2.34 -3.40 -15.29
N LEU A 403 -1.08 -3.10 -15.59
CA LEU A 403 -0.64 -2.22 -16.66
C LEU A 403 0.52 -2.85 -17.43
N GLU A 404 0.47 -2.72 -18.74
CA GLU A 404 1.62 -2.94 -19.60
C GLU A 404 2.26 -1.59 -19.90
N VAL A 405 3.53 -1.40 -19.54
CA VAL A 405 4.24 -0.13 -19.62
C VAL A 405 5.53 -0.25 -20.43
N GLN A 406 5.86 0.81 -21.15
CA GLN A 406 7.09 0.94 -21.92
C GLN A 406 7.61 2.37 -21.80
N GLY A 407 8.89 2.53 -21.52
CA GLY A 407 9.60 3.81 -21.43
C GLY A 407 11.10 3.58 -21.59
N HIS A 408 11.91 4.44 -20.99
CA HIS A 408 13.36 4.34 -20.95
C HIS A 408 13.87 4.06 -19.53
N ALA A 409 15.09 3.57 -19.43
CA ALA A 409 15.71 3.26 -18.15
C ALA A 409 15.77 4.50 -17.25
N GLY A 410 15.17 4.40 -16.06
CA GLY A 410 15.08 5.47 -15.07
C GLY A 410 13.93 6.46 -15.29
N ASP A 411 13.05 6.22 -16.26
CA ASP A 411 11.76 6.91 -16.31
C ASP A 411 10.91 6.55 -15.09
N ILE A 412 10.05 7.46 -14.65
CA ILE A 412 9.22 7.30 -13.47
C ILE A 412 7.75 7.53 -13.84
N LEU A 413 6.96 6.49 -13.65
CA LEU A 413 5.51 6.52 -13.78
C LEU A 413 4.87 6.35 -12.41
N ASP A 414 4.10 7.34 -11.96
CA ASP A 414 3.27 7.19 -10.77
C ASP A 414 1.87 6.75 -11.18
N VAL A 415 1.30 5.83 -10.39
CA VAL A 415 -0.03 5.26 -10.58
C VAL A 415 -0.85 5.56 -9.34
N VAL A 416 -1.83 6.44 -9.48
CA VAL A 416 -2.72 6.84 -8.39
C VAL A 416 -4.07 6.16 -8.59
N SER A 417 -4.56 5.47 -7.56
CA SER A 417 -5.83 4.73 -7.64
C SER A 417 -6.82 5.18 -6.59
N SER A 418 -8.10 5.37 -6.96
CA SER A 418 -9.18 5.72 -6.03
C SER A 418 -10.54 5.26 -6.56
N THR A 419 -11.52 5.23 -5.67
CA THR A 419 -12.93 5.07 -6.02
C THR A 419 -13.59 6.38 -6.43
N GLU A 420 -12.96 7.51 -6.13
CA GLU A 420 -13.52 8.86 -6.27
C GLU A 420 -12.58 9.80 -7.03
N LEU A 421 -13.15 10.87 -7.50
CA LEU A 421 -12.43 12.01 -8.08
C LEU A 421 -12.64 13.24 -7.23
N ASP A 422 -11.58 14.00 -7.04
CA ASP A 422 -11.61 15.35 -6.49
C ASP A 422 -11.28 16.33 -7.61
N GLU A 423 -12.19 17.27 -7.90
CA GLU A 423 -12.08 18.23 -9.01
C GLU A 423 -11.69 17.63 -10.38
N GLY A 424 -12.03 16.35 -10.61
CA GLY A 424 -11.70 15.63 -11.85
C GLY A 424 -10.37 14.91 -11.86
N PHE A 425 -9.63 14.90 -10.75
CA PHE A 425 -8.38 14.17 -10.54
C PHE A 425 -8.56 13.03 -9.56
N VAL A 426 -7.67 12.06 -9.60
CA VAL A 426 -7.56 11.05 -8.55
C VAL A 426 -6.68 11.63 -7.44
N PRO A 427 -7.20 11.80 -6.22
CA PRO A 427 -6.44 12.40 -5.15
C PRO A 427 -5.27 11.49 -4.72
N PRO A 428 -4.01 11.99 -4.70
CA PRO A 428 -2.86 11.23 -4.21
C PRO A 428 -2.97 10.84 -2.74
N CYS A 429 -3.64 11.69 -1.93
CA CYS A 429 -4.07 11.40 -0.58
C CYS A 429 -5.54 11.76 -0.42
N HIS A 430 -6.33 10.86 0.16
CA HIS A 430 -7.75 11.10 0.40
C HIS A 430 -8.17 10.43 1.71
N GLU A 431 -8.83 11.18 2.60
CA GLU A 431 -9.32 10.68 3.90
C GLU A 431 -8.31 9.85 4.71
N GLY A 432 -7.04 10.22 4.64
CA GLY A 432 -5.96 9.51 5.33
C GLY A 432 -5.34 8.36 4.54
N GLU A 433 -5.81 8.07 3.34
CA GLU A 433 -5.19 7.08 2.46
C GLU A 433 -4.10 7.68 1.57
N LYS A 434 -3.04 6.92 1.38
CA LYS A 434 -1.96 7.18 0.43
C LYS A 434 -2.16 6.28 -0.78
N ASN A 435 -2.39 6.88 -1.94
CA ASN A 435 -2.92 6.18 -3.10
C ASN A 435 -1.93 6.06 -4.27
N VAL A 436 -0.64 6.34 -4.05
CA VAL A 436 0.36 6.39 -5.12
C VAL A 436 1.30 5.21 -5.06
N ASP A 437 1.30 4.41 -6.12
CA ASP A 437 2.37 3.47 -6.44
C ASP A 437 3.31 4.11 -7.46
N THR A 438 4.57 3.70 -7.45
CA THR A 438 5.60 4.26 -8.34
C THR A 438 6.34 3.17 -9.08
N LEU A 439 6.44 3.30 -10.38
CA LEU A 439 7.19 2.42 -11.26
C LEU A 439 8.44 3.14 -11.77
N ILE A 440 9.60 2.52 -11.61
CA ILE A 440 10.84 2.90 -12.28
C ILE A 440 10.98 1.98 -13.48
N LEU A 441 10.97 2.56 -14.68
CA LEU A 441 10.96 1.83 -15.94
C LEU A 441 12.36 1.44 -16.38
N ASP A 442 12.43 0.49 -17.32
CA ASP A 442 13.61 0.18 -18.10
C ASP A 442 13.34 0.36 -19.62
N ASP A 443 14.32 0.02 -20.47
CA ASP A 443 14.18 0.14 -21.92
C ASP A 443 13.26 -0.93 -22.55
N GLN A 444 12.73 -1.85 -21.74
CA GLN A 444 11.90 -2.94 -22.21
C GLN A 444 10.43 -2.69 -21.86
N LYS A 445 9.55 -3.26 -22.67
CA LYS A 445 8.14 -3.36 -22.34
C LYS A 445 7.96 -4.34 -21.16
N LYS A 446 7.32 -3.91 -20.10
CA LYS A 446 7.09 -4.68 -18.87
C LYS A 446 5.62 -4.68 -18.48
N GLU A 447 5.22 -5.74 -17.82
CA GLU A 447 3.92 -5.85 -17.14
C GLU A 447 4.12 -5.58 -15.64
N TRP A 448 3.26 -4.75 -15.09
CA TRP A 448 3.15 -4.52 -13.66
C TRP A 448 1.70 -4.71 -13.23
N MET A 449 1.51 -5.54 -12.23
CA MET A 449 0.26 -5.67 -11.49
C MET A 449 0.56 -5.41 -10.02
N ALA A 450 -0.26 -4.55 -9.39
CA ALA A 450 -0.10 -4.29 -7.97
C ALA A 450 -0.25 -5.59 -7.17
N CYS A 451 0.65 -5.82 -6.19
CA CYS A 451 0.58 -6.99 -5.33
C CYS A 451 -0.65 -6.97 -4.42
N LEU A 452 -1.14 -5.78 -4.09
CA LEU A 452 -2.13 -5.59 -3.05
C LEU A 452 -3.40 -4.99 -3.64
N PRO A 453 -4.56 -5.63 -3.41
CA PRO A 453 -5.84 -5.13 -3.88
C PRO A 453 -6.25 -3.87 -3.14
N ARG A 454 -7.15 -3.12 -3.76
CA ARG A 454 -7.74 -1.89 -3.23
C ARG A 454 -9.07 -1.60 -3.89
N GLY A 455 -9.89 -0.78 -3.26
CA GLY A 455 -11.05 -0.20 -3.92
C GLY A 455 -10.60 0.74 -5.04
N LEU A 456 -11.09 0.54 -6.23
CA LEU A 456 -10.74 1.40 -7.35
C LEU A 456 -11.86 1.50 -8.40
N ARG A 457 -11.94 2.63 -9.01
CA ARG A 457 -12.71 2.92 -10.23
C ARG A 457 -11.89 3.76 -11.19
N TYR A 458 -11.02 4.59 -10.64
CA TYR A 458 -10.21 5.54 -11.38
C TYR A 458 -8.74 5.25 -11.17
N LEU A 459 -7.96 5.40 -12.24
CA LEU A 459 -6.51 5.50 -12.19
C LEU A 459 -6.10 6.84 -12.78
N MET A 460 -5.19 7.53 -12.10
CA MET A 460 -4.41 8.61 -12.68
C MET A 460 -2.98 8.13 -12.85
N VAL A 461 -2.49 8.17 -14.07
CA VAL A 461 -1.10 7.87 -14.40
C VAL A 461 -0.36 9.16 -14.67
N VAL A 462 0.81 9.33 -14.05
CA VAL A 462 1.61 10.56 -14.12
C VAL A 462 3.02 10.22 -14.56
N ALA A 463 3.42 10.72 -15.72
CA ALA A 463 4.81 10.63 -16.17
C ALA A 463 5.65 11.67 -15.45
N ARG A 464 6.09 11.35 -14.21
CA ARG A 464 6.85 12.29 -13.37
C ARG A 464 8.24 12.59 -13.94
N LYS A 465 8.83 11.62 -14.62
CA LYS A 465 10.09 11.72 -15.33
C LYS A 465 10.03 10.85 -16.57
N ALA A 466 10.32 11.40 -17.72
CA ALA A 466 10.37 10.67 -18.98
C ALA A 466 11.46 11.25 -19.88
N ALA A 467 12.36 10.37 -20.34
CA ALA A 467 13.39 10.78 -21.30
C ALA A 467 12.78 11.10 -22.68
N ASP A 468 11.67 10.44 -23.02
CA ASP A 468 10.86 10.69 -24.21
C ASP A 468 9.40 10.41 -23.85
N THR A 469 8.79 9.39 -24.39
CA THR A 469 7.38 9.05 -24.19
C THR A 469 7.22 7.76 -23.39
N ILE A 470 6.45 7.81 -22.29
CA ILE A 470 5.98 6.62 -21.61
C ILE A 470 4.68 6.16 -22.27
N THR A 471 4.65 4.89 -22.68
CA THR A 471 3.48 4.25 -23.29
C THR A 471 2.85 3.26 -22.32
N ILE A 472 1.54 3.38 -22.10
CA ILE A 472 0.74 2.44 -21.30
C ILE A 472 -0.23 1.75 -22.24
N THR A 473 -0.25 0.41 -22.18
CA THR A 473 -1.11 -0.43 -23.03
C THR A 473 -1.98 -1.31 -22.14
N ASN A 474 -3.19 -1.63 -22.59
CA ASN A 474 -4.12 -2.53 -21.93
C ASN A 474 -4.31 -2.28 -20.42
N PRO A 475 -4.64 -1.05 -19.98
CA PRO A 475 -4.90 -0.82 -18.58
C PRO A 475 -6.15 -1.59 -18.13
N VAL A 476 -5.96 -2.53 -17.19
CA VAL A 476 -7.02 -3.35 -16.59
C VAL A 476 -6.88 -3.36 -15.08
N ALA A 477 -7.86 -3.90 -14.40
CA ALA A 477 -7.79 -4.24 -13.00
C ALA A 477 -8.23 -5.69 -12.79
N ALA A 478 -7.44 -6.45 -12.05
CA ALA A 478 -7.80 -7.79 -11.62
C ALA A 478 -8.77 -7.68 -10.43
N ILE A 479 -10.06 -7.61 -10.73
CA ILE A 479 -11.13 -7.44 -9.75
C ILE A 479 -11.47 -8.79 -9.13
N ARG A 480 -11.49 -8.84 -7.79
CA ARG A 480 -11.91 -10.03 -7.04
C ARG A 480 -13.39 -9.97 -6.72
N GLU A 481 -14.02 -11.11 -6.85
CA GLU A 481 -15.43 -11.29 -6.53
C GLU A 481 -15.64 -12.60 -5.79
N TYR A 482 -16.42 -12.55 -4.70
CA TYR A 482 -16.84 -13.75 -3.98
C TYR A 482 -17.79 -14.56 -4.86
N ASN A 483 -17.55 -15.87 -4.95
CA ASN A 483 -18.30 -16.75 -5.81
C ASN A 483 -19.60 -17.21 -5.13
N PHE A 484 -20.61 -16.36 -5.17
CA PHE A 484 -21.96 -16.71 -4.69
C PHE A 484 -22.62 -17.72 -5.60
N GLU A 485 -23.19 -18.78 -5.04
CA GLU A 485 -23.94 -19.79 -5.80
C GLU A 485 -25.33 -19.30 -6.22
N ASN A 486 -25.94 -18.42 -5.44
CA ASN A 486 -27.28 -17.94 -5.65
C ASN A 486 -27.31 -16.42 -5.73
N PHE A 487 -28.28 -15.91 -6.51
CA PHE A 487 -28.51 -14.48 -6.64
C PHE A 487 -29.98 -14.18 -6.37
N GLY A 488 -30.28 -13.45 -5.29
CA GLY A 488 -31.59 -12.92 -5.02
C GLY A 488 -31.97 -11.82 -6.00
N GLY A 489 -33.26 -11.64 -6.19
CA GLY A 489 -33.82 -10.61 -7.06
C GLY A 489 -34.78 -9.70 -6.33
N PHE A 490 -34.76 -8.42 -6.72
CA PHE A 490 -35.74 -7.43 -6.30
C PHE A 490 -36.23 -6.65 -7.51
N GLU A 491 -37.54 -6.54 -7.67
CA GLU A 491 -38.17 -5.76 -8.71
C GLU A 491 -39.36 -5.00 -8.15
N SER A 492 -39.47 -3.74 -8.52
CA SER A 492 -40.51 -2.81 -8.09
C SER A 492 -40.94 -1.96 -9.28
N SER A 493 -42.16 -1.44 -9.24
CA SER A 493 -42.62 -0.42 -10.17
C SER A 493 -41.88 0.92 -10.05
N ASP A 494 -41.21 1.15 -8.91
CA ASP A 494 -40.37 2.33 -8.69
C ASP A 494 -38.93 2.05 -9.17
N SER A 495 -38.52 2.75 -10.22
CA SER A 495 -37.18 2.61 -10.79
C SER A 495 -36.06 3.03 -9.82
N ALA A 496 -36.33 3.97 -8.90
CA ALA A 496 -35.34 4.40 -7.90
C ALA A 496 -35.06 3.28 -6.89
N LEU A 497 -36.06 2.55 -6.43
CA LEU A 497 -35.87 1.39 -5.56
C LEU A 497 -35.08 0.28 -6.27
N ASN A 498 -35.35 0.02 -7.54
CA ASN A 498 -34.60 -0.95 -8.33
C ASN A 498 -33.12 -0.52 -8.49
N GLN A 499 -32.87 0.77 -8.61
CA GLN A 499 -31.50 1.29 -8.69
C GLN A 499 -30.78 1.19 -7.33
N ILE A 500 -31.45 1.53 -6.24
CA ILE A 500 -30.91 1.39 -4.87
C ILE A 500 -30.52 -0.07 -4.62
N TRP A 501 -31.41 -1.02 -4.91
CA TRP A 501 -31.11 -2.45 -4.76
C TRP A 501 -29.84 -2.86 -5.51
N ARG A 502 -29.75 -2.52 -6.81
CA ARG A 502 -28.58 -2.86 -7.64
C ARG A 502 -27.28 -2.21 -7.15
N THR A 503 -27.36 -0.98 -6.66
CA THR A 503 -26.20 -0.29 -6.12
C THR A 503 -25.75 -0.93 -4.81
N SER A 504 -26.69 -1.20 -3.88
CA SER A 504 -26.40 -1.87 -2.60
C SER A 504 -25.81 -3.27 -2.81
N GLN A 505 -26.37 -4.05 -3.76
CA GLN A 505 -25.85 -5.37 -4.09
C GLN A 505 -24.39 -5.31 -4.59
N ARG A 506 -24.04 -4.32 -5.43
CA ARG A 506 -22.68 -4.13 -5.91
C ARG A 506 -21.72 -3.66 -4.82
N THR A 507 -22.17 -2.76 -3.94
CA THR A 507 -21.38 -2.33 -2.79
C THR A 507 -21.10 -3.51 -1.88
N LEU A 508 -22.12 -4.32 -1.58
CA LEU A 508 -21.96 -5.53 -0.79
C LEU A 508 -20.95 -6.50 -1.44
N ALA A 509 -21.03 -6.73 -2.75
CA ALA A 509 -20.08 -7.60 -3.46
C ALA A 509 -18.63 -7.09 -3.40
N ALA A 510 -18.41 -5.77 -3.34
CA ALA A 510 -17.07 -5.19 -3.19
C ALA A 510 -16.49 -5.36 -1.77
N THR A 511 -17.34 -5.44 -0.75
CA THR A 511 -16.93 -5.61 0.66
C THR A 511 -16.91 -7.07 1.12
N VAL A 512 -17.58 -7.97 0.38
CA VAL A 512 -17.54 -9.41 0.64
C VAL A 512 -16.37 -10.02 -0.13
N GLN A 513 -15.32 -10.28 0.60
CA GLN A 513 -14.09 -10.90 0.10
C GLN A 513 -13.90 -12.26 0.80
N GLU A 514 -12.69 -12.68 1.06
CA GLU A 514 -12.43 -13.82 1.97
C GLU A 514 -12.82 -13.53 3.41
N ILE A 515 -13.07 -12.27 3.72
CA ILE A 515 -13.62 -11.72 4.97
C ILE A 515 -14.65 -10.63 4.63
N PHE A 516 -15.45 -10.24 5.59
CA PHE A 516 -16.25 -9.03 5.49
C PHE A 516 -15.36 -7.83 5.79
N ILE A 517 -14.94 -7.08 4.76
CA ILE A 517 -14.18 -5.85 4.97
C ILE A 517 -15.12 -4.68 5.21
N ASP A 518 -14.76 -3.77 6.13
CA ASP A 518 -15.57 -2.58 6.41
C ASP A 518 -15.69 -1.73 5.13
N SER A 519 -14.57 -1.42 4.52
CA SER A 519 -14.51 -0.57 3.33
C SER A 519 -13.43 -1.06 2.36
N PRO A 520 -13.70 -1.09 1.07
CA PRO A 520 -12.71 -1.51 0.08
C PRO A 520 -11.59 -0.47 -0.13
N THR A 521 -11.66 0.66 0.55
CA THR A 521 -10.67 1.75 0.47
C THR A 521 -9.84 1.84 1.73
N ARG A 522 -10.39 2.37 2.81
CA ARG A 522 -9.66 2.80 3.99
C ARG A 522 -9.44 1.69 5.03
N ASP A 523 -10.49 0.91 5.31
CA ASP A 523 -10.53 -0.08 6.38
C ASP A 523 -10.75 -1.49 5.82
N GLU A 524 -9.67 -2.07 5.29
CA GLU A 524 -9.69 -3.41 4.67
C GLU A 524 -9.66 -4.54 5.72
N SER A 525 -10.20 -4.30 6.90
CA SER A 525 -10.20 -5.25 8.02
C SER A 525 -11.60 -5.75 8.33
N GLN A 526 -11.67 -6.91 8.98
CA GLN A 526 -12.91 -7.51 9.43
C GLN A 526 -13.24 -7.02 10.86
N TYR A 527 -14.32 -6.26 10.98
CA TYR A 527 -14.84 -5.80 12.26
C TYR A 527 -16.16 -6.52 12.60
N VAL A 528 -16.39 -6.79 13.90
CA VAL A 528 -17.56 -7.57 14.36
C VAL A 528 -18.88 -6.90 13.96
N GLY A 529 -18.98 -5.57 14.12
CA GLY A 529 -20.17 -4.81 13.78
C GLY A 529 -20.50 -4.84 12.31
N ASP A 530 -19.49 -4.60 11.47
CA ASP A 530 -19.60 -4.60 10.00
C ASP A 530 -19.93 -5.98 9.46
N ALA A 531 -19.23 -7.01 9.94
CA ALA A 531 -19.48 -8.40 9.57
C ALA A 531 -20.90 -8.84 9.91
N MET A 532 -21.46 -8.39 11.04
CA MET A 532 -22.85 -8.68 11.43
C MET A 532 -23.83 -8.09 10.41
N ILE A 533 -23.69 -6.81 10.07
CA ILE A 533 -24.59 -6.12 9.13
C ILE A 533 -24.46 -6.71 7.73
N GLN A 534 -23.24 -6.93 7.26
CA GLN A 534 -23.00 -7.50 5.95
C GLN A 534 -23.50 -8.95 5.85
N SER A 535 -23.35 -9.75 6.91
CA SER A 535 -23.89 -11.12 6.95
C SER A 535 -25.40 -11.14 6.72
N TRP A 536 -26.13 -10.24 7.36
CA TRP A 536 -27.58 -10.16 7.16
C TRP A 536 -27.92 -9.79 5.71
N ALA A 537 -27.21 -8.86 5.12
CA ALA A 537 -27.40 -8.52 3.72
C ALA A 537 -27.10 -9.72 2.80
N VAL A 538 -26.01 -10.44 3.06
CA VAL A 538 -25.62 -11.64 2.30
C VAL A 538 -26.66 -12.75 2.41
N TYR A 539 -27.23 -12.98 3.61
CA TYR A 539 -28.31 -13.98 3.79
C TYR A 539 -29.54 -13.66 2.93
N HIS A 540 -29.93 -12.39 2.88
CA HIS A 540 -31.12 -11.99 2.11
C HIS A 540 -30.89 -11.88 0.62
N VAL A 541 -29.67 -11.50 0.19
CA VAL A 541 -29.36 -11.27 -1.22
C VAL A 541 -28.87 -12.54 -1.89
N TYR A 542 -28.09 -13.35 -1.19
CA TYR A 542 -27.40 -14.50 -1.81
C TYR A 542 -27.73 -15.85 -1.15
N GLY A 543 -28.36 -15.84 0.02
CA GLY A 543 -28.65 -17.09 0.75
C GLY A 543 -27.38 -17.82 1.24
N ASP A 544 -26.25 -17.14 1.29
CA ASP A 544 -24.95 -17.71 1.70
C ASP A 544 -24.73 -17.50 3.20
N PHE A 545 -24.29 -18.55 3.87
CA PHE A 545 -23.98 -18.55 5.31
C PHE A 545 -22.52 -18.92 5.60
N GLY A 546 -21.76 -19.40 4.60
CA GLY A 546 -20.42 -19.96 4.77
C GLY A 546 -19.44 -18.92 5.30
N LEU A 547 -19.39 -17.74 4.69
CA LEU A 547 -18.49 -16.67 5.13
C LEU A 547 -18.82 -16.15 6.52
N ALA A 548 -20.12 -16.03 6.86
CA ALA A 548 -20.53 -15.62 8.20
C ALA A 548 -20.15 -16.65 9.27
N GLN A 549 -20.29 -17.95 8.97
CA GLN A 549 -19.85 -19.02 9.87
C GLN A 549 -18.34 -18.97 10.09
N LYS A 550 -17.55 -18.75 9.02
CA LYS A 550 -16.11 -18.56 9.09
C LYS A 550 -15.75 -17.38 9.97
N SER A 551 -16.38 -16.22 9.74
CA SER A 551 -16.13 -14.99 10.51
C SER A 551 -16.39 -15.17 12.01
N LEU A 552 -17.49 -15.85 12.38
CA LEU A 552 -17.79 -16.18 13.78
C LEU A 552 -16.70 -17.07 14.40
N GLN A 553 -16.18 -18.05 13.66
CA GLN A 553 -15.08 -18.88 14.14
C GLN A 553 -13.80 -18.08 14.34
N GLU A 554 -13.48 -17.17 13.44
CA GLU A 554 -12.31 -16.29 13.54
C GLU A 554 -12.43 -15.35 14.75
N PHE A 555 -13.58 -14.70 14.95
CA PHE A 555 -13.80 -13.89 16.12
C PHE A 555 -13.69 -14.67 17.42
N ALA A 556 -14.26 -15.88 17.48
CA ALA A 556 -14.14 -16.73 18.65
C ALA A 556 -12.68 -17.14 18.94
N HIS A 557 -11.87 -17.35 17.90
CA HIS A 557 -10.46 -17.64 18.07
C HIS A 557 -9.61 -16.45 18.52
N CYS A 558 -10.08 -15.21 18.24
CA CYS A 558 -9.41 -13.98 18.67
C CYS A 558 -9.78 -13.56 20.10
N GLN A 559 -10.69 -14.28 20.76
CA GLN A 559 -11.13 -13.95 22.11
C GLN A 559 -9.99 -14.09 23.11
N PHE A 560 -9.79 -13.04 23.92
CA PHE A 560 -8.85 -13.07 25.04
C PHE A 560 -9.36 -13.98 26.18
N GLU A 561 -8.46 -14.40 27.08
CA GLU A 561 -8.84 -15.16 28.26
C GLU A 561 -9.87 -14.44 29.17
N THR A 562 -9.91 -13.11 29.09
CA THR A 562 -10.88 -12.26 29.77
C THR A 562 -12.28 -12.33 29.16
N GLY A 563 -12.43 -12.91 27.96
CA GLY A 563 -13.69 -12.94 27.21
C GLY A 563 -13.90 -11.76 26.26
N GLU A 564 -13.02 -10.78 26.24
CA GLU A 564 -13.01 -9.68 25.27
C GLU A 564 -12.59 -10.19 23.87
N MET A 565 -13.16 -9.56 22.81
CA MET A 565 -12.86 -9.85 21.40
C MET A 565 -12.25 -8.62 20.74
#